data_916a886b3acd1f07dae75ffc77f60e97
#
_entry.id   916a886b3acd1f07dae75ffc77f60e97
#
_cell.length_a   1.000
_cell.length_b   1.000
_cell.length_c   1.000
_cell.angle_alpha   90.00
_cell.angle_beta   90.00
_cell.angle_gamma   90.00
#
_symmetry.space_group_name_H-M   'P 1'
#
loop_
_entity.id
_entity.type
_entity.pdbx_description
1 polymer ?
#
loop_
_entity_poly.entity_id
_entity_poly.type
_entity_poly.pdbx_seq_one_letter_code
_entity_poly.pdbx_strand_id
1 'polypeptide(L)'
;DETGQPNQEYVKALLQWMIKSSQIEKIDNIIRYANEYSNSIQRLKEPINRFVDSVNLFFKESRKEIEIDNKGEIIIKAENTKKRFTVFELSSGEKQLIIMLAHIAFNYKNKNSSILIIDEPELSLHISWQELFVDALLKASPNAQYILATHAPAIIAHVERRDNCIDLTNMN
;
A
#
# COMPACT_ATOMS: atom_id res chain seq x y z
N ASP A 1 61.58 12.69 20.48
CA ASP A 1 62.74 13.58 20.24
C ASP A 1 62.85 14.52 21.42
N GLU A 2 64.07 14.65 21.98
CA GLU A 2 64.41 15.49 23.13
C GLU A 2 64.20 17.00 22.92
N THR A 3 63.69 17.43 21.79
CA THR A 3 63.45 18.84 21.42
C THR A 3 61.98 19.30 21.59
N GLY A 4 61.07 18.45 22.07
CA GLY A 4 59.66 18.82 22.32
C GLY A 4 58.87 19.18 21.07
N GLN A 5 59.40 19.07 19.88
CA GLN A 5 58.68 19.26 18.64
C GLN A 5 58.00 17.95 18.16
N PRO A 6 56.70 18.02 17.78
CA PRO A 6 56.02 16.80 17.30
C PRO A 6 56.69 16.30 16.03
N ASN A 7 56.94 14.99 15.97
CA ASN A 7 57.50 14.32 14.79
C ASN A 7 56.67 14.68 13.55
N GLN A 8 57.33 15.22 12.51
CA GLN A 8 56.67 15.63 11.27
C GLN A 8 55.90 14.50 10.60
N GLU A 9 56.31 13.26 10.71
CA GLU A 9 55.57 12.09 10.23
C GLU A 9 54.27 11.86 10.99
N TYR A 10 54.33 12.04 12.32
CA TYR A 10 53.13 11.94 13.13
C TYR A 10 52.08 13.03 12.80
N VAL A 11 52.52 14.29 12.65
CA VAL A 11 51.67 15.40 12.22
C VAL A 11 51.06 15.15 10.85
N LYS A 12 51.83 14.65 9.89
CA LYS A 12 51.35 14.29 8.55
C LYS A 12 50.35 13.14 8.59
N ALA A 13 50.58 12.11 9.39
CA ALA A 13 49.62 11.00 9.57
C ALA A 13 48.32 11.47 10.21
N LEU A 14 48.40 12.36 11.20
CA LEU A 14 47.24 12.94 11.87
C LEU A 14 46.38 13.79 10.92
N LEU A 15 47.05 14.63 10.11
CA LEU A 15 46.34 15.43 9.09
C LEU A 15 45.67 14.55 8.02
N GLN A 16 46.35 13.49 7.55
CA GLN A 16 45.76 12.53 6.60
C GLN A 16 44.55 11.80 7.24
N TRP A 17 44.66 11.43 8.50
CA TRP A 17 43.53 10.81 9.24
C TRP A 17 42.36 11.77 9.38
N MET A 18 42.59 13.03 9.74
CA MET A 18 41.54 14.07 9.84
C MET A 18 40.82 14.32 8.51
N ILE A 19 41.58 14.39 7.40
CA ILE A 19 41.01 14.55 6.06
C ILE A 19 40.17 13.34 5.69
N LYS A 20 40.64 12.12 5.93
CA LYS A 20 39.88 10.88 5.67
C LYS A 20 38.65 10.76 6.53
N SER A 21 38.74 11.07 7.84
CA SER A 21 37.57 11.02 8.72
C SER A 21 36.46 12.00 8.30
N SER A 22 36.85 13.21 7.89
CA SER A 22 35.90 14.21 7.36
C SER A 22 35.22 13.75 6.06
N GLN A 23 35.90 12.99 5.22
CA GLN A 23 35.31 12.41 3.98
C GLN A 23 34.36 11.27 4.30
N ILE A 24 34.69 10.42 5.27
CA ILE A 24 33.81 9.33 5.72
C ILE A 24 32.52 9.90 6.27
N GLU A 25 32.56 10.91 7.13
CA GLU A 25 31.37 11.57 7.65
C GLU A 25 30.46 12.15 6.55
N LYS A 26 31.06 12.74 5.50
CA LYS A 26 30.28 13.22 4.34
C LYS A 26 29.61 12.07 3.57
N ILE A 27 30.28 10.96 3.41
CA ILE A 27 29.74 9.76 2.75
C ILE A 27 28.58 9.20 3.59
N ASP A 28 28.75 9.07 4.89
CA ASP A 28 27.70 8.59 5.79
C ASP A 28 26.45 9.49 5.76
N ASN A 29 26.65 10.81 5.72
CA ASN A 29 25.55 11.75 5.56
C ASN A 29 24.83 11.57 4.21
N ILE A 30 25.54 11.39 3.11
CA ILE A 30 24.94 11.12 1.80
C ILE A 30 24.14 9.83 1.81
N ILE A 31 24.68 8.76 2.37
CA ILE A 31 23.99 7.47 2.52
C ILE A 31 22.72 7.62 3.36
N ARG A 32 22.79 8.35 4.47
CA ARG A 32 21.65 8.63 5.33
C ARG A 32 20.55 9.37 4.57
N TYR A 33 20.87 10.47 3.87
CA TYR A 33 19.91 11.21 3.06
C TYR A 33 19.31 10.35 1.94
N ALA A 34 20.12 9.55 1.26
CA ALA A 34 19.62 8.65 0.23
C ALA A 34 18.64 7.61 0.79
N ASN A 35 18.91 7.06 1.97
CA ASN A 35 18.03 6.12 2.65
C ASN A 35 16.73 6.80 3.14
N GLU A 36 16.82 7.98 3.72
CA GLU A 36 15.66 8.77 4.15
C GLU A 36 14.76 9.12 2.95
N TYR A 37 15.35 9.52 1.83
CA TYR A 37 14.64 9.79 0.58
C TYR A 37 13.96 8.54 0.03
N SER A 38 14.69 7.40 -0.05
CA SER A 38 14.14 6.12 -0.48
C SER A 38 12.96 5.68 0.38
N ASN A 39 13.10 5.74 1.70
CA ASN A 39 12.06 5.41 2.65
C ASN A 39 10.82 6.32 2.51
N SER A 40 11.04 7.61 2.23
CA SER A 40 9.95 8.57 2.01
C SER A 40 9.17 8.25 0.75
N ILE A 41 9.86 7.94 -0.35
CA ILE A 41 9.22 7.48 -1.60
C ILE A 41 8.44 6.20 -1.38
N GLN A 42 9.00 5.23 -0.67
CA GLN A 42 8.34 3.96 -0.41
C GLN A 42 7.05 4.13 0.39
N ARG A 43 7.06 5.00 1.40
CA ARG A 43 5.86 5.36 2.17
C ARG A 43 4.77 6.02 1.32
N LEU A 44 5.14 6.82 0.32
CA LEU A 44 4.20 7.44 -0.60
C LEU A 44 3.62 6.44 -1.60
N LYS A 45 4.40 5.46 -2.02
CA LYS A 45 3.97 4.41 -2.96
C LYS A 45 3.14 3.31 -2.31
N GLU A 46 3.30 3.09 -1.02
CA GLU A 46 2.63 1.99 -0.30
C GLU A 46 1.09 2.00 -0.43
N PRO A 47 0.37 3.13 -0.25
CA PRO A 47 -1.07 3.16 -0.48
C PRO A 47 -1.46 2.86 -1.92
N ILE A 48 -0.65 3.32 -2.89
CA ILE A 48 -0.86 3.07 -4.31
C ILE A 48 -0.73 1.57 -4.60
N ASN A 49 0.33 0.94 -4.10
CA ASN A 49 0.55 -0.49 -4.29
C ASN A 49 -0.58 -1.31 -3.65
N ARG A 50 -0.99 -0.97 -2.43
CA ARG A 50 -2.12 -1.64 -1.75
C ARG A 50 -3.41 -1.51 -2.54
N PHE A 51 -3.70 -0.33 -3.08
CA PHE A 51 -4.87 -0.11 -3.94
C PHE A 51 -4.82 -1.00 -5.18
N VAL A 52 -3.72 -0.95 -5.94
CA VAL A 52 -3.53 -1.76 -7.15
C VAL A 52 -3.66 -3.24 -6.85
N ASP A 53 -2.98 -3.71 -5.81
CA ASP A 53 -3.03 -5.11 -5.39
C ASP A 53 -4.44 -5.56 -4.97
N SER A 54 -5.20 -4.68 -4.29
CA SER A 54 -6.56 -4.99 -3.85
C SER A 54 -7.53 -5.07 -5.03
N VAL A 55 -7.44 -4.15 -6.00
CA VAL A 55 -8.24 -4.23 -7.23
C VAL A 55 -7.89 -5.46 -8.06
N ASN A 56 -6.61 -5.80 -8.17
CA ASN A 56 -6.16 -6.95 -8.95
C ASN A 56 -6.62 -8.29 -8.38
N LEU A 57 -6.97 -8.39 -7.09
CA LEU A 57 -7.64 -9.59 -6.56
C LEU A 57 -8.93 -9.91 -7.33
N PHE A 58 -9.73 -8.89 -7.63
CA PHE A 58 -11.00 -9.05 -8.36
C PHE A 58 -10.79 -9.18 -9.86
N PHE A 59 -9.88 -8.38 -10.41
CA PHE A 59 -9.66 -8.31 -11.85
C PHE A 59 -9.01 -9.56 -12.42
N LYS A 60 -8.31 -10.34 -11.61
CA LYS A 60 -7.73 -11.62 -11.97
C LYS A 60 -8.79 -12.60 -12.52
N GLU A 61 -9.99 -12.62 -11.95
CA GLU A 61 -11.09 -13.46 -12.45
C GLU A 61 -11.58 -13.04 -13.84
N SER A 62 -11.63 -11.74 -14.10
CA SER A 62 -12.00 -11.19 -15.40
C SER A 62 -10.83 -11.13 -16.39
N ARG A 63 -9.69 -11.74 -16.05
CA ARG A 63 -8.44 -11.73 -16.82
C ARG A 63 -7.99 -10.31 -17.18
N LYS A 64 -8.17 -9.41 -16.25
CA LYS A 64 -7.73 -8.02 -16.32
C LYS A 64 -6.72 -7.75 -15.23
N GLU A 65 -5.91 -6.73 -15.44
CA GLU A 65 -4.96 -6.21 -14.46
C GLU A 65 -4.93 -4.69 -14.54
N ILE A 66 -4.90 -4.02 -13.39
CA ILE A 66 -4.65 -2.59 -13.35
C ILE A 66 -3.20 -2.30 -12.96
N GLU A 67 -2.67 -1.25 -13.53
CA GLU A 67 -1.41 -0.64 -13.13
C GLU A 67 -1.55 0.89 -13.11
N ILE A 68 -0.68 1.56 -12.38
CA ILE A 68 -0.57 3.01 -12.41
C ILE A 68 0.74 3.35 -13.10
N ASP A 69 0.66 4.15 -14.15
CA ASP A 69 1.83 4.56 -14.92
C ASP A 69 2.64 5.66 -14.23
N ASN A 70 3.75 6.06 -14.86
CA ASN A 70 4.63 7.11 -14.33
C ASN A 70 3.98 8.51 -14.28
N LYS A 71 2.81 8.68 -14.92
CA LYS A 71 2.02 9.92 -14.90
C LYS A 71 0.92 9.89 -13.85
N GLY A 72 0.72 8.74 -13.19
CA GLY A 72 -0.36 8.53 -12.23
C GLY A 72 -1.68 8.13 -12.89
N GLU A 73 -1.67 7.74 -14.16
CA GLU A 73 -2.87 7.30 -14.88
C GLU A 73 -3.12 5.81 -14.64
N ILE A 74 -4.39 5.45 -14.39
CA ILE A 74 -4.80 4.04 -14.27
C ILE A 74 -4.90 3.44 -15.67
N ILE A 75 -4.10 2.43 -15.91
CA ILE A 75 -4.10 1.62 -17.13
C ILE A 75 -4.63 0.23 -16.80
N ILE A 76 -5.56 -0.25 -17.61
CA ILE A 76 -6.13 -1.59 -17.49
C ILE A 76 -5.66 -2.42 -18.68
N LYS A 77 -5.09 -3.57 -18.39
CA LYS A 77 -4.63 -4.55 -19.40
C LYS A 77 -5.51 -5.80 -19.33
N ALA A 78 -5.82 -6.39 -20.47
CA ALA A 78 -6.39 -7.73 -20.52
C ALA A 78 -5.29 -8.74 -20.85
N GLU A 79 -5.30 -9.89 -20.15
CA GLU A 79 -4.25 -10.92 -20.18
C GLU A 79 -3.90 -11.41 -21.60
N ASN A 80 -4.89 -11.48 -22.49
CA ASN A 80 -4.73 -12.08 -23.82
C ASN A 80 -4.65 -11.07 -24.96
N THR A 81 -4.60 -9.78 -24.65
CA THR A 81 -4.58 -8.72 -25.66
C THR A 81 -3.57 -7.64 -25.28
N LYS A 82 -2.90 -7.08 -26.30
CA LYS A 82 -2.09 -5.86 -26.09
C LYS A 82 -2.96 -4.61 -25.92
N LYS A 83 -4.29 -4.78 -25.82
CA LYS A 83 -5.24 -3.68 -25.71
C LYS A 83 -5.17 -3.12 -24.29
N ARG A 84 -5.04 -1.81 -24.21
CA ARG A 84 -5.17 -1.04 -22.96
C ARG A 84 -6.57 -0.48 -22.91
N PHE A 85 -7.18 -0.56 -21.76
CA PHE A 85 -8.50 -0.01 -21.49
C PHE A 85 -8.36 1.17 -20.53
N THR A 86 -9.26 2.11 -20.66
CA THR A 86 -9.42 3.18 -19.70
C THR A 86 -10.49 2.80 -18.67
N VAL A 87 -10.52 3.50 -17.52
CA VAL A 87 -11.56 3.31 -16.50
C VAL A 87 -12.97 3.50 -17.06
N PHE A 88 -13.12 4.30 -18.10
CA PHE A 88 -14.43 4.57 -18.73
C PHE A 88 -15.02 3.34 -19.47
N GLU A 89 -14.17 2.42 -19.91
CA GLU A 89 -14.56 1.20 -20.62
C GLU A 89 -14.93 0.04 -19.68
N LEU A 90 -14.81 0.23 -18.38
CA LEU A 90 -15.17 -0.75 -17.37
C LEU A 90 -16.68 -0.81 -17.14
N SER A 91 -17.16 -1.96 -16.66
CA SER A 91 -18.53 -2.13 -16.19
C SER A 91 -18.84 -1.23 -14.98
N SER A 92 -20.09 -1.03 -14.67
CA SER A 92 -20.52 -0.24 -13.51
C SER A 92 -20.00 -0.82 -12.19
N GLY A 93 -20.06 -2.14 -12.01
CA GLY A 93 -19.54 -2.83 -10.83
C GLY A 93 -18.02 -2.69 -10.68
N GLU A 94 -17.25 -2.84 -11.77
CA GLU A 94 -15.81 -2.63 -11.76
C GLU A 94 -15.44 -1.18 -11.38
N LYS A 95 -16.15 -0.20 -11.91
CA LYS A 95 -15.97 1.22 -11.55
C LYS A 95 -16.26 1.48 -10.09
N GLN A 96 -17.36 0.95 -9.58
CA GLN A 96 -17.75 1.11 -8.18
C GLN A 96 -16.73 0.47 -7.24
N LEU A 97 -16.25 -0.71 -7.57
CA LEU A 97 -15.18 -1.39 -6.82
C LEU A 97 -13.90 -0.55 -6.76
N ILE A 98 -13.44 -0.04 -7.91
CA ILE A 98 -12.25 0.83 -7.98
C ILE A 98 -12.43 2.07 -7.10
N ILE A 99 -13.58 2.76 -7.20
CA ILE A 99 -13.87 3.96 -6.41
C ILE A 99 -13.84 3.64 -4.92
N MET A 100 -14.50 2.56 -4.50
CA MET A 100 -14.54 2.15 -3.10
C MET A 100 -13.16 1.82 -2.56
N LEU A 101 -12.39 0.98 -3.26
CA LEU A 101 -11.05 0.62 -2.83
C LEU A 101 -10.08 1.80 -2.86
N ALA A 102 -10.23 2.73 -3.81
CA ALA A 102 -9.47 3.98 -3.82
C ALA A 102 -9.77 4.83 -2.59
N HIS A 103 -11.06 4.99 -2.23
CA HIS A 103 -11.44 5.69 -1.00
C HIS A 103 -10.82 5.04 0.23
N ILE A 104 -10.83 3.73 0.33
CA ILE A 104 -10.25 2.98 1.45
C ILE A 104 -8.74 3.14 1.50
N ALA A 105 -8.04 3.04 0.37
CA ALA A 105 -6.59 3.08 0.34
C ALA A 105 -6.00 4.48 0.55
N PHE A 106 -6.70 5.54 0.07
CA PHE A 106 -6.12 6.89 0.02
C PHE A 106 -6.67 7.86 1.06
N ASN A 107 -7.91 7.68 1.56
CA ASN A 107 -8.51 8.64 2.49
C ASN A 107 -7.98 8.54 3.93
N TYR A 108 -7.25 7.49 4.26
CA TYR A 108 -6.76 7.27 5.62
C TYR A 108 -5.31 7.74 5.77
N LYS A 109 -5.11 9.05 5.78
CA LYS A 109 -3.80 9.69 6.03
C LYS A 109 -3.29 9.53 7.46
N ASN A 110 -4.17 9.19 8.40
CA ASN A 110 -3.80 9.09 9.80
C ASN A 110 -3.45 7.63 10.16
N LYS A 111 -2.25 7.45 10.71
CA LYS A 111 -1.70 6.18 11.20
C LYS A 111 -2.47 5.56 12.37
N ASN A 112 -3.50 6.23 12.88
CA ASN A 112 -4.28 5.80 14.03
C ASN A 112 -5.65 5.33 13.54
N SER A 113 -5.97 4.09 13.87
CA SER A 113 -7.26 3.38 13.77
C SER A 113 -8.42 4.15 13.13
N SER A 114 -8.66 3.92 11.85
CA SER A 114 -9.86 4.42 11.16
C SER A 114 -10.96 3.38 11.26
N ILE A 115 -12.19 3.81 11.50
CA ILE A 115 -13.37 2.94 11.49
C ILE A 115 -14.09 3.16 10.16
N LEU A 116 -14.36 2.09 9.45
CA LEU A 116 -15.09 2.06 8.19
C LEU A 116 -16.37 1.28 8.38
N ILE A 117 -17.50 1.94 8.11
CA ILE A 117 -18.81 1.32 8.14
C ILE A 117 -19.28 1.19 6.70
N ILE A 118 -19.60 -0.02 6.26
CA ILE A 118 -20.06 -0.30 4.90
C ILE A 118 -21.37 -1.09 5.02
N ASP A 119 -22.43 -0.53 4.44
CA ASP A 119 -23.76 -1.11 4.41
C ASP A 119 -24.02 -1.72 3.03
N GLU A 120 -24.52 -2.97 3.02
CA GLU A 120 -24.87 -3.73 1.81
C GLU A 120 -23.75 -3.73 0.73
N PRO A 121 -22.51 -4.10 1.08
CA PRO A 121 -21.40 -4.08 0.12
C PRO A 121 -21.63 -4.99 -1.09
N GLU A 122 -22.48 -6.00 -0.95
CA GLU A 122 -22.82 -6.98 -1.99
C GLU A 122 -23.64 -6.42 -3.16
N LEU A 123 -24.35 -5.32 -3.00
CA LEU A 123 -25.35 -4.85 -3.97
C LEU A 123 -24.83 -4.67 -5.41
N SER A 124 -23.54 -4.49 -5.58
CA SER A 124 -22.93 -4.29 -6.90
C SER A 124 -21.85 -5.31 -7.22
N LEU A 125 -21.66 -6.32 -6.35
CA LEU A 125 -20.61 -7.31 -6.49
C LEU A 125 -21.15 -8.64 -7.02
N HIS A 126 -20.46 -9.18 -8.03
CA HIS A 126 -20.68 -10.56 -8.43
C HIS A 126 -20.38 -11.50 -7.27
N ILE A 127 -21.04 -12.68 -7.21
CA ILE A 127 -20.91 -13.58 -6.04
C ILE A 127 -19.46 -13.99 -5.77
N SER A 128 -18.67 -14.26 -6.79
CA SER A 128 -17.24 -14.58 -6.65
C SER A 128 -16.43 -13.42 -6.06
N TRP A 129 -16.86 -12.18 -6.31
CA TRP A 129 -16.24 -10.99 -5.73
C TRP A 129 -16.61 -10.77 -4.28
N GLN A 130 -17.81 -11.20 -3.87
CA GLN A 130 -18.22 -11.17 -2.46
C GLN A 130 -17.30 -12.01 -1.59
N GLU A 131 -16.84 -13.15 -2.09
CA GLU A 131 -15.88 -14.02 -1.40
C GLU A 131 -14.52 -13.36 -1.17
N LEU A 132 -14.07 -12.53 -2.11
CA LEU A 132 -12.77 -11.83 -2.03
C LEU A 132 -12.85 -10.48 -1.30
N PHE A 133 -14.06 -10.03 -0.98
CA PHE A 133 -14.30 -8.65 -0.56
C PHE A 133 -13.58 -8.29 0.75
N VAL A 134 -13.69 -9.13 1.77
CA VAL A 134 -13.07 -8.87 3.07
C VAL A 134 -11.54 -8.86 2.95
N ASP A 135 -10.96 -9.79 2.20
CA ASP A 135 -9.52 -9.85 1.98
C ASP A 135 -9.00 -8.60 1.26
N ALA A 136 -9.77 -8.12 0.28
CA ALA A 136 -9.43 -6.89 -0.44
C ALA A 136 -9.49 -5.65 0.45
N LEU A 137 -10.47 -5.55 1.35
CA LEU A 137 -10.56 -4.48 2.34
C LEU A 137 -9.34 -4.47 3.27
N LEU A 138 -9.02 -5.63 3.85
CA LEU A 138 -7.88 -5.80 4.76
C LEU A 138 -6.56 -5.48 4.05
N LYS A 139 -6.45 -5.81 2.76
CA LYS A 139 -5.27 -5.50 1.95
C LYS A 139 -5.17 -4.02 1.62
N ALA A 140 -6.30 -3.37 1.29
CA ALA A 140 -6.35 -1.95 0.97
C ALA A 140 -5.98 -1.07 2.17
N SER A 141 -6.47 -1.41 3.37
CA SER A 141 -6.15 -0.69 4.60
C SER A 141 -6.09 -1.64 5.80
N PRO A 142 -4.92 -2.26 6.07
CA PRO A 142 -4.78 -3.28 7.11
C PRO A 142 -4.91 -2.75 8.54
N ASN A 143 -4.83 -1.43 8.73
CA ASN A 143 -4.92 -0.79 10.05
C ASN A 143 -6.32 -0.23 10.34
N ALA A 144 -7.28 -0.38 9.43
CA ALA A 144 -8.65 0.06 9.62
C ALA A 144 -9.48 -1.01 10.36
N GLN A 145 -10.43 -0.55 11.16
CA GLN A 145 -11.50 -1.39 11.69
C GLN A 145 -12.69 -1.33 10.73
N TYR A 146 -13.17 -2.49 10.29
CA TYR A 146 -14.32 -2.58 9.39
C TYR A 146 -15.55 -3.03 10.17
N ILE A 147 -16.66 -2.36 9.92
CA ILE A 147 -18.02 -2.77 10.36
C ILE A 147 -18.82 -2.94 9.09
N LEU A 148 -19.22 -4.16 8.79
CA LEU A 148 -19.98 -4.50 7.59
C LEU A 148 -21.40 -4.91 7.99
N ALA A 149 -22.40 -4.26 7.42
CA ALA A 149 -23.78 -4.73 7.48
C ALA A 149 -24.08 -5.42 6.14
N THR A 150 -24.40 -6.72 6.18
CA THR A 150 -24.55 -7.52 4.96
C THR A 150 -25.57 -8.64 5.14
N HIS A 151 -26.27 -8.98 4.06
CA HIS A 151 -27.11 -10.18 3.97
C HIS A 151 -26.43 -11.29 3.16
N ALA A 152 -25.22 -11.07 2.61
CA ALA A 152 -24.56 -12.01 1.73
C ALA A 152 -23.79 -13.09 2.52
N PRO A 153 -24.21 -14.37 2.46
CA PRO A 153 -23.46 -15.46 3.08
C PRO A 153 -22.03 -15.59 2.57
N ALA A 154 -21.79 -15.22 1.31
CA ALA A 154 -20.47 -15.29 0.69
C ALA A 154 -19.45 -14.32 1.35
N ILE A 155 -19.88 -13.15 1.79
CA ILE A 155 -19.03 -12.21 2.54
C ILE A 155 -18.69 -12.78 3.93
N ILE A 156 -19.66 -13.45 4.57
CA ILE A 156 -19.52 -13.97 5.94
C ILE A 156 -18.71 -15.28 5.96
N ALA A 157 -18.82 -16.11 4.93
CA ALA A 157 -18.25 -17.46 4.90
C ALA A 157 -16.72 -17.48 4.97
N HIS A 158 -16.06 -16.46 4.43
CA HIS A 158 -14.59 -16.32 4.40
C HIS A 158 -14.01 -15.56 5.59
N VAL A 159 -14.85 -15.05 6.49
CA VAL A 159 -14.35 -14.45 7.73
C VAL A 159 -13.92 -15.60 8.63
N GLU A 160 -12.62 -15.83 8.76
CA GLU A 160 -12.01 -16.91 9.57
C GLU A 160 -12.43 -16.92 11.03
N ARG A 161 -13.09 -15.86 11.50
CA ARG A 161 -13.57 -15.68 12.86
C ARG A 161 -15.07 -15.39 12.88
N ARG A 162 -15.88 -16.42 12.85
CA ARG A 162 -17.33 -16.31 13.08
C ARG A 162 -17.68 -15.58 14.39
N ASP A 163 -16.76 -15.55 15.33
CA ASP A 163 -16.92 -14.83 16.61
C ASP A 163 -17.07 -13.31 16.45
N ASN A 164 -16.73 -12.77 15.27
CA ASN A 164 -16.91 -11.36 14.94
C ASN A 164 -18.23 -11.07 14.20
N CYS A 165 -19.08 -12.08 13.98
CA CYS A 165 -20.36 -11.92 13.33
C CYS A 165 -21.46 -11.76 14.38
N ILE A 166 -22.27 -10.72 14.25
CA ILE A 166 -23.44 -10.46 15.12
C ILE A 166 -24.69 -10.69 14.28
N ASP A 167 -25.51 -11.67 14.69
CA ASP A 167 -26.81 -11.91 14.07
C ASP A 167 -27.84 -10.97 14.70
N LEU A 168 -28.31 -10.00 13.91
CA LEU A 168 -29.29 -9.01 14.35
C LEU A 168 -30.73 -9.53 14.33
N THR A 169 -31.00 -10.69 13.73
CA THR A 169 -32.37 -11.26 13.67
C THR A 169 -32.86 -11.75 15.04
N ASN A 170 -31.94 -12.06 15.95
CA ASN A 170 -32.22 -12.56 17.30
C ASN A 170 -32.08 -11.50 18.41
N MET A 171 -31.91 -10.23 18.06
CA MET A 171 -31.86 -9.12 19.01
C MET A 171 -33.29 -8.61 19.29
N ASN A 172 -34.01 -9.26 20.20
CA ASN A 172 -35.22 -8.77 20.84
C ASN A 172 -34.96 -8.28 22.24
#